data_94759580e008fe1c60726ac3d142a213
#
_entry.id   94759580e008fe1c60726ac3d142a213
#
_cell.length_a   1.000
_cell.length_b   1.000
_cell.length_c   1.000
_cell.angle_alpha   90.00
_cell.angle_beta   90.00
_cell.angle_gamma   90.00
#
_symmetry.space_group_name_H-M   'P 1'
#
loop_
_entity.id
_entity.type
_entity.pdbx_description
1 polymer ?
#
loop_
_entity_poly.entity_id
_entity_poly.type
_entity_poly.pdbx_seq_one_letter_code
_entity_poly.pdbx_strand_id
1 'polypeptide(L)'
;MFRFFLLSFLGITSTAFAADHIAPPPQEARAYAAVDIHAEERVAVAAEPCDTVQRCPFFREHYQVWDFFPIRIIITNDSDRTLTLDEVRMHFISSHNDRIPAATEMEVYRRITAYRRNTRAIESNIALDFDQFGFRSTLVAPHSTVSGYLLYDLEGIKQPFSTGQMYVKEVMVFDKKGNRELYAFEIPLAKYVPPVSGTKKP
;
A
#
# COMPACT_ATOMS: atom_id res chain seq x y z
N MET A 1 -43.53 38.48 42.54
CA MET A 1 -42.11 38.06 42.40
C MET A 1 -42.05 36.89 41.45
N PHE A 2 -41.85 37.14 40.16
CA PHE A 2 -41.70 36.09 39.13
C PHE A 2 -40.19 35.91 38.80
N ARG A 3 -39.66 34.74 39.10
CA ARG A 3 -38.25 34.38 38.71
C ARG A 3 -38.28 33.72 37.35
N PHE A 4 -37.73 34.39 36.35
CA PHE A 4 -37.42 33.82 35.02
C PHE A 4 -36.17 32.94 35.14
N PHE A 5 -36.31 31.64 34.85
CA PHE A 5 -35.20 30.70 34.66
C PHE A 5 -34.79 30.75 33.18
N LEU A 6 -33.62 31.30 32.89
CA LEU A 6 -33.01 31.27 31.57
C LEU A 6 -32.30 29.89 31.40
N LEU A 7 -32.88 29.00 30.61
CA LEU A 7 -32.17 27.77 30.17
C LEU A 7 -31.23 28.14 29.05
N SER A 8 -29.92 28.12 29.32
CA SER A 8 -28.88 28.21 28.31
C SER A 8 -28.72 26.84 27.62
N PHE A 9 -29.16 26.75 26.37
CA PHE A 9 -28.87 25.60 25.52
C PHE A 9 -27.41 25.68 25.04
N LEU A 10 -26.52 24.84 25.63
CA LEU A 10 -25.19 24.61 25.09
C LEU A 10 -25.34 23.75 23.82
N GLY A 11 -25.23 24.37 22.65
CA GLY A 11 -25.16 23.68 21.36
C GLY A 11 -23.80 22.96 21.25
N ILE A 12 -23.81 21.63 21.31
CA ILE A 12 -22.65 20.80 20.99
C ILE A 12 -22.50 20.81 19.48
N THR A 13 -21.59 21.63 18.96
CA THR A 13 -21.18 21.59 17.57
C THR A 13 -20.31 20.36 17.36
N SER A 14 -20.89 19.29 16.80
CA SER A 14 -20.15 18.15 16.29
C SER A 14 -19.33 18.61 15.09
N THR A 15 -18.03 18.81 15.26
CA THR A 15 -17.09 18.94 14.15
C THR A 15 -16.98 17.61 13.47
N ALA A 16 -17.62 17.44 12.30
CA ALA A 16 -17.36 16.32 11.41
C ALA A 16 -15.91 16.48 10.91
N PHE A 17 -15.02 15.64 11.42
CA PHE A 17 -13.69 15.49 10.83
C PHE A 17 -13.91 14.88 9.44
N ALA A 18 -13.63 15.65 8.39
CA ALA A 18 -13.43 15.09 7.07
C ALA A 18 -12.29 14.07 7.18
N ALA A 19 -12.52 12.85 6.70
CA ALA A 19 -11.46 11.84 6.68
C ALA A 19 -10.33 12.39 5.79
N ASP A 20 -9.19 12.68 6.38
CA ASP A 20 -8.01 13.11 5.64
C ASP A 20 -7.50 11.92 4.83
N HIS A 21 -7.69 11.97 3.49
CA HIS A 21 -7.14 10.99 2.56
C HIS A 21 -5.62 11.21 2.41
N ILE A 22 -4.89 11.01 3.51
CA ILE A 22 -3.43 11.20 3.57
C ILE A 22 -2.81 9.91 4.10
N ALA A 23 -2.01 9.26 3.27
CA ALA A 23 -1.24 8.11 3.71
C ALA A 23 -0.08 8.57 4.62
N PRO A 24 0.28 7.78 5.65
CA PRO A 24 1.46 8.10 6.47
C PRO A 24 2.73 8.12 5.61
N PRO A 25 3.69 9.04 5.89
CA PRO A 25 4.95 9.08 5.15
C PRO A 25 5.69 7.74 5.29
N PRO A 26 6.44 7.30 4.26
CA PRO A 26 7.22 6.09 4.35
C PRO A 26 8.38 6.28 5.33
N GLN A 27 8.70 5.22 6.04
CA GLN A 27 9.99 5.05 6.70
C GLN A 27 10.96 4.35 5.72
N GLU A 28 12.23 4.25 6.08
CA GLU A 28 13.18 3.41 5.35
C GLU A 28 12.73 1.95 5.35
N ALA A 29 12.99 1.24 4.24
CA ALA A 29 12.54 -0.15 4.08
C ALA A 29 12.99 -1.07 5.23
N ARG A 30 14.15 -0.82 5.82
CA ARG A 30 14.69 -1.58 6.95
C ARG A 30 13.88 -1.47 8.24
N ALA A 31 13.02 -0.48 8.36
CA ALA A 31 12.15 -0.30 9.52
C ALA A 31 10.91 -1.21 9.50
N TYR A 32 10.64 -1.87 8.38
CA TYR A 32 9.49 -2.76 8.21
C TYR A 32 9.84 -4.21 8.53
N ALA A 33 8.89 -4.97 9.07
CA ALA A 33 9.11 -6.37 9.43
C ALA A 33 9.25 -7.28 8.20
N ALA A 34 8.45 -7.05 7.16
CA ALA A 34 8.56 -7.75 5.88
C ALA A 34 9.51 -6.98 4.96
N VAL A 35 10.77 -7.34 4.97
CA VAL A 35 11.85 -6.69 4.23
C VAL A 35 12.84 -7.71 3.70
N ASP A 36 13.38 -7.43 2.53
CA ASP A 36 14.57 -8.09 1.97
C ASP A 36 15.68 -7.05 1.77
N ILE A 37 16.90 -7.36 2.20
CA ILE A 37 18.03 -6.44 2.27
C ILE A 37 19.21 -7.00 1.50
N HIS A 38 19.57 -6.34 0.43
CA HIS A 38 20.79 -6.61 -0.32
C HIS A 38 21.92 -5.71 0.23
N ALA A 39 22.64 -6.23 1.21
CA ALA A 39 23.63 -5.46 1.97
C ALA A 39 24.80 -4.98 1.11
N GLU A 40 25.25 -5.80 0.14
CA GLU A 40 26.35 -5.45 -0.76
C GLU A 40 26.00 -4.32 -1.71
N GLU A 41 24.77 -4.31 -2.21
CA GLU A 41 24.24 -3.27 -3.08
C GLU A 41 23.76 -2.04 -2.30
N ARG A 42 23.57 -2.18 -0.99
CA ARG A 42 23.01 -1.17 -0.10
C ARG A 42 21.59 -0.77 -0.50
N VAL A 43 20.80 -1.75 -0.92
CA VAL A 43 19.39 -1.58 -1.31
C VAL A 43 18.52 -2.47 -0.43
N ALA A 44 17.40 -1.93 0.01
CA ALA A 44 16.40 -2.68 0.76
C ALA A 44 15.01 -2.46 0.14
N VAL A 45 14.22 -3.54 0.07
CA VAL A 45 12.83 -3.49 -0.39
C VAL A 45 11.94 -4.10 0.68
N ALA A 46 10.92 -3.36 1.07
CA ALA A 46 9.93 -3.81 2.05
C ALA A 46 8.53 -3.83 1.46
N ALA A 47 7.65 -4.61 2.08
CA ALA A 47 6.25 -4.68 1.74
C ALA A 47 5.38 -4.56 3.01
N GLU A 48 4.37 -3.71 2.94
CA GLU A 48 3.41 -3.48 4.02
C GLU A 48 1.98 -3.68 3.52
N PRO A 49 1.34 -4.84 3.81
CA PRO A 49 -0.03 -5.09 3.42
C PRO A 49 -1.04 -4.23 4.15
N CYS A 50 -2.07 -3.79 3.43
CA CYS A 50 -3.30 -3.25 3.98
C CYS A 50 -4.33 -4.38 4.08
N ASP A 51 -4.21 -5.22 5.09
CA ASP A 51 -5.03 -6.41 5.29
C ASP A 51 -6.47 -6.10 5.72
N THR A 52 -6.69 -4.92 6.28
CA THR A 52 -8.01 -4.44 6.73
C THR A 52 -8.24 -2.99 6.33
N VAL A 53 -9.51 -2.59 6.21
CA VAL A 53 -9.91 -1.20 5.93
C VAL A 53 -9.35 -0.23 6.97
N GLN A 54 -9.34 -0.64 8.24
CA GLN A 54 -8.89 0.19 9.37
C GLN A 54 -7.39 0.50 9.31
N ARG A 55 -6.62 -0.34 8.61
CA ARG A 55 -5.18 -0.13 8.46
C ARG A 55 -4.84 0.97 7.44
N CYS A 56 -5.69 1.09 6.43
CA CYS A 56 -5.50 2.06 5.38
C CYS A 56 -6.79 2.88 5.17
N PRO A 57 -7.21 3.63 6.20
CA PRO A 57 -8.48 4.37 6.18
C PRO A 57 -8.45 5.57 5.22
N PHE A 58 -7.31 5.90 4.67
CA PHE A 58 -7.10 6.99 3.72
C PHE A 58 -7.55 6.66 2.30
N PHE A 59 -7.71 5.37 1.94
CA PHE A 59 -8.33 5.01 0.67
C PHE A 59 -9.82 5.40 0.67
N ARG A 60 -10.29 5.88 -0.48
CA ARG A 60 -11.68 6.28 -0.69
C ARG A 60 -12.60 5.09 -0.88
N GLU A 61 -12.03 4.00 -1.45
CA GLU A 61 -12.73 2.74 -1.63
C GLU A 61 -12.20 1.65 -0.69
N HIS A 62 -13.09 0.80 -0.21
CA HIS A 62 -12.76 -0.33 0.66
C HIS A 62 -12.40 -1.56 -0.19
N TYR A 63 -11.22 -1.56 -0.77
CA TYR A 63 -10.76 -2.56 -1.74
C TYR A 63 -10.82 -3.99 -1.21
N GLN A 64 -10.52 -4.21 0.08
CA GLN A 64 -10.50 -5.53 0.71
C GLN A 64 -11.86 -6.24 0.69
N VAL A 65 -12.96 -5.50 0.62
CA VAL A 65 -14.33 -6.05 0.49
C VAL A 65 -14.54 -6.75 -0.86
N TRP A 66 -13.66 -6.47 -1.81
CA TRP A 66 -13.67 -6.98 -3.18
C TRP A 66 -12.48 -7.89 -3.47
N ASP A 67 -11.82 -8.38 -2.42
CA ASP A 67 -10.61 -9.20 -2.51
C ASP A 67 -9.42 -8.53 -3.22
N PHE A 68 -9.46 -7.20 -3.39
CA PHE A 68 -8.28 -6.43 -3.75
C PHE A 68 -7.55 -5.94 -2.51
N PHE A 69 -6.30 -6.32 -2.37
CA PHE A 69 -5.50 -5.93 -1.23
C PHE A 69 -4.40 -4.94 -1.64
N PRO A 70 -4.45 -3.69 -1.16
CA PRO A 70 -3.34 -2.77 -1.35
C PRO A 70 -2.13 -3.25 -0.56
N ILE A 71 -0.98 -3.31 -1.22
CA ILE A 71 0.31 -3.58 -0.59
C ILE A 71 1.22 -2.40 -0.87
N ARG A 72 1.71 -1.76 0.17
CA ARG A 72 2.71 -0.71 0.04
C ARG A 72 4.06 -1.35 -0.24
N ILE A 73 4.70 -0.92 -1.31
CA ILE A 73 6.09 -1.27 -1.62
C ILE A 73 6.95 -0.07 -1.25
N ILE A 74 8.03 -0.33 -0.51
CA ILE A 74 8.99 0.66 -0.06
C ILE A 74 10.37 0.25 -0.56
N ILE A 75 11.06 1.11 -1.28
CA ILE A 75 12.41 0.86 -1.80
C ILE A 75 13.32 1.93 -1.23
N THR A 76 14.32 1.51 -0.46
CA THR A 76 15.37 2.37 0.08
C THR A 76 16.68 2.08 -0.63
N ASN A 77 17.29 3.11 -1.16
CA ASN A 77 18.59 3.09 -1.82
C ASN A 77 19.62 3.83 -0.97
N ASP A 78 20.43 3.11 -0.23
CA ASP A 78 21.54 3.68 0.57
C ASP A 78 22.86 3.76 -0.21
N SER A 79 22.85 3.37 -1.49
CA SER A 79 24.01 3.42 -2.35
C SER A 79 24.24 4.82 -2.92
N ASP A 80 25.43 5.05 -3.47
CA ASP A 80 25.79 6.31 -4.16
C ASP A 80 25.36 6.30 -5.65
N ARG A 81 24.52 5.34 -6.05
CA ARG A 81 24.08 5.17 -7.44
C ARG A 81 22.56 5.30 -7.52
N THR A 82 22.09 5.79 -8.64
CA THR A 82 20.66 5.83 -8.94
C THR A 82 20.18 4.42 -9.32
N LEU A 83 19.01 4.02 -8.80
CA LEU A 83 18.28 2.86 -9.29
C LEU A 83 17.26 3.29 -10.32
N THR A 84 17.10 2.51 -11.39
CA THR A 84 15.99 2.65 -12.33
C THR A 84 14.99 1.52 -12.16
N LEU A 85 13.72 1.87 -12.19
CA LEU A 85 12.56 1.01 -11.97
C LEU A 85 11.65 0.95 -13.21
N ASP A 86 12.13 1.41 -14.38
CA ASP A 86 11.30 1.53 -15.60
C ASP A 86 10.70 0.18 -16.04
N GLU A 87 11.44 -0.92 -15.81
CA GLU A 87 11.02 -2.27 -16.18
C GLU A 87 10.70 -3.13 -14.95
N VAL A 88 10.63 -2.52 -13.76
CA VAL A 88 10.42 -3.26 -12.52
C VAL A 88 9.13 -4.08 -12.57
N ARG A 89 9.23 -5.32 -12.13
CA ARG A 89 8.07 -6.22 -11.99
C ARG A 89 7.86 -6.55 -10.52
N MET A 90 6.67 -6.27 -10.05
CA MET A 90 6.25 -6.48 -8.68
C MET A 90 5.06 -7.43 -8.66
N HIS A 91 5.28 -8.67 -8.20
CA HIS A 91 4.26 -9.71 -8.17
C HIS A 91 4.01 -10.15 -6.73
N PHE A 92 2.77 -10.44 -6.44
CA PHE A 92 2.45 -11.28 -5.29
C PHE A 92 2.61 -12.75 -5.69
N ILE A 93 3.30 -13.52 -4.85
CA ILE A 93 3.47 -14.97 -5.03
C ILE A 93 2.65 -15.69 -3.98
N SER A 94 1.71 -16.52 -4.42
CA SER A 94 0.87 -17.33 -3.53
C SER A 94 1.64 -18.52 -2.94
N SER A 95 1.05 -19.19 -1.95
CA SER A 95 1.58 -20.45 -1.41
C SER A 95 1.67 -21.58 -2.44
N HIS A 96 0.94 -21.47 -3.55
CA HIS A 96 0.98 -22.42 -4.67
C HIS A 96 1.94 -21.98 -5.78
N ASN A 97 2.73 -20.93 -5.52
CA ASN A 97 3.67 -20.33 -6.48
C ASN A 97 2.98 -19.64 -7.69
N ASP A 98 1.71 -19.25 -7.54
CA ASP A 98 1.06 -18.43 -8.56
C ASP A 98 1.65 -17.02 -8.52
N ARG A 99 1.92 -16.47 -9.71
CA ARG A 99 2.43 -15.11 -9.87
C ARG A 99 1.29 -14.17 -10.23
N ILE A 100 0.89 -13.35 -9.29
CA ILE A 100 -0.23 -12.43 -9.43
C ILE A 100 0.34 -11.03 -9.64
N PRO A 101 0.12 -10.42 -10.82
CA PRO A 101 0.54 -9.05 -11.09
C PRO A 101 -0.35 -8.06 -10.32
N ALA A 102 0.13 -6.83 -10.18
CA ALA A 102 -0.69 -5.75 -9.68
C ALA A 102 -1.87 -5.51 -10.63
N ALA A 103 -3.05 -5.35 -10.04
CA ALA A 103 -4.27 -5.04 -10.78
C ALA A 103 -4.20 -3.61 -11.32
N THR A 104 -4.69 -3.43 -12.53
CA THR A 104 -4.86 -2.11 -13.13
C THR A 104 -6.10 -1.41 -12.57
N GLU A 105 -6.14 -0.08 -12.66
CA GLU A 105 -7.29 0.72 -12.31
C GLU A 105 -8.58 0.20 -12.98
N MET A 106 -8.50 -0.16 -14.26
CA MET A 106 -9.64 -0.65 -15.03
C MET A 106 -10.13 -2.03 -14.55
N GLU A 107 -9.24 -2.93 -14.13
CA GLU A 107 -9.62 -4.24 -13.58
C GLU A 107 -10.34 -4.07 -12.25
N VAL A 108 -9.82 -3.22 -11.37
CA VAL A 108 -10.46 -2.87 -10.10
C VAL A 108 -11.83 -2.24 -10.34
N TYR A 109 -11.93 -1.26 -11.24
CA TYR A 109 -13.19 -0.63 -11.59
C TYR A 109 -14.22 -1.65 -12.09
N ARG A 110 -13.85 -2.50 -13.04
CA ARG A 110 -14.77 -3.52 -13.58
C ARG A 110 -15.30 -4.47 -12.51
N ARG A 111 -14.46 -4.92 -11.59
CA ARG A 111 -14.86 -5.82 -10.51
C ARG A 111 -15.83 -5.12 -9.55
N ILE A 112 -15.49 -3.93 -9.07
CA ILE A 112 -16.29 -3.21 -8.08
C ILE A 112 -17.63 -2.77 -8.64
N THR A 113 -17.71 -2.47 -9.94
CA THR A 113 -18.91 -1.93 -10.56
C THR A 113 -19.79 -2.94 -11.29
N ALA A 114 -19.35 -4.21 -11.41
CA ALA A 114 -20.00 -5.25 -12.21
C ALA A 114 -21.53 -5.38 -11.96
N TYR A 115 -21.98 -5.12 -10.73
CA TYR A 115 -23.38 -5.29 -10.33
C TYR A 115 -24.00 -4.00 -9.75
N ARG A 116 -23.37 -2.85 -9.97
CA ARG A 116 -23.81 -1.56 -9.41
C ARG A 116 -24.41 -0.64 -10.44
N ARG A 117 -25.42 0.12 -10.01
CA ARG A 117 -25.97 1.25 -10.77
C ARG A 117 -25.32 2.55 -10.25
N ASN A 118 -25.11 3.53 -11.14
CA ASN A 118 -24.52 4.83 -10.79
C ASN A 118 -23.09 4.73 -10.24
N THR A 119 -22.17 4.34 -11.09
CA THR A 119 -20.79 4.02 -10.72
C THR A 119 -19.82 5.20 -10.80
N ARG A 120 -20.27 6.39 -11.24
CA ARG A 120 -19.39 7.56 -11.47
C ARG A 120 -18.58 7.97 -10.22
N ALA A 121 -19.21 7.94 -9.03
CA ALA A 121 -18.50 8.29 -7.80
C ALA A 121 -17.43 7.26 -7.47
N ILE A 122 -17.72 5.97 -7.65
CA ILE A 122 -16.76 4.87 -7.44
C ILE A 122 -15.59 4.98 -8.42
N GLU A 123 -15.87 5.24 -9.70
CA GLU A 123 -14.85 5.47 -10.73
C GLU A 123 -13.92 6.62 -10.34
N SER A 124 -14.49 7.76 -9.94
CA SER A 124 -13.70 8.91 -9.47
C SER A 124 -12.86 8.60 -8.24
N ASN A 125 -13.41 7.87 -7.28
CA ASN A 125 -12.66 7.46 -6.08
C ASN A 125 -11.49 6.55 -6.42
N ILE A 126 -11.70 5.53 -7.26
CA ILE A 126 -10.65 4.62 -7.71
C ILE A 126 -9.55 5.39 -8.43
N ALA A 127 -9.91 6.25 -9.40
CA ALA A 127 -8.95 7.06 -10.13
C ALA A 127 -8.11 7.96 -9.21
N LEU A 128 -8.75 8.62 -8.24
CA LEU A 128 -8.07 9.46 -7.26
C LEU A 128 -7.15 8.65 -6.35
N ASP A 129 -7.55 7.45 -5.93
CA ASP A 129 -6.73 6.59 -5.08
C ASP A 129 -5.48 6.08 -5.85
N PHE A 130 -5.66 5.65 -7.10
CA PHE A 130 -4.55 5.26 -7.96
C PHE A 130 -3.62 6.43 -8.26
N ASP A 131 -4.16 7.63 -8.45
CA ASP A 131 -3.37 8.85 -8.67
C ASP A 131 -2.57 9.25 -7.43
N GLN A 132 -3.18 9.25 -6.28
CA GLN A 132 -2.59 9.76 -5.05
C GLN A 132 -1.66 8.76 -4.36
N PHE A 133 -1.99 7.47 -4.39
CA PHE A 133 -1.32 6.45 -3.59
C PHE A 133 -0.55 5.42 -4.42
N GLY A 134 -0.83 5.28 -5.71
CA GLY A 134 -0.19 4.30 -6.58
C GLY A 134 1.33 4.40 -6.62
N PHE A 135 2.01 3.26 -6.79
CA PHE A 135 3.46 3.24 -6.99
C PHE A 135 3.80 3.74 -8.40
N ARG A 136 4.49 4.89 -8.49
CA ARG A 136 4.78 5.57 -9.76
C ARG A 136 6.25 5.92 -9.95
N SER A 137 7.09 5.61 -8.98
CA SER A 137 8.51 5.96 -9.06
C SER A 137 9.19 5.12 -10.14
N THR A 138 9.85 5.78 -11.08
CA THR A 138 10.69 5.15 -12.10
C THR A 138 12.17 5.19 -11.74
N LEU A 139 12.52 5.99 -10.72
CA LEU A 139 13.88 6.15 -10.23
C LEU A 139 13.91 6.20 -8.72
N VAL A 140 15.02 5.70 -8.12
CA VAL A 140 15.34 5.93 -6.72
C VAL A 140 16.71 6.58 -6.64
N ALA A 141 16.74 7.84 -6.23
CA ALA A 141 17.99 8.59 -6.08
C ALA A 141 18.90 7.97 -5.01
N PRO A 142 20.20 8.24 -5.04
CA PRO A 142 21.09 7.90 -3.93
C PRO A 142 20.56 8.41 -2.59
N HIS A 143 20.71 7.60 -1.55
CA HIS A 143 20.31 7.93 -0.17
C HIS A 143 18.86 8.38 -0.04
N SER A 144 17.98 7.73 -0.78
CA SER A 144 16.55 8.09 -0.77
C SER A 144 15.63 6.87 -0.65
N THR A 145 14.39 7.14 -0.26
CA THR A 145 13.33 6.14 -0.16
C THR A 145 12.15 6.57 -1.01
N VAL A 146 11.63 5.65 -1.80
CA VAL A 146 10.36 5.82 -2.54
C VAL A 146 9.36 4.79 -2.07
N SER A 147 8.08 5.12 -2.18
CA SER A 147 7.03 4.15 -1.87
C SER A 147 5.74 4.45 -2.63
N GLY A 148 4.89 3.44 -2.74
CA GLY A 148 3.53 3.55 -3.26
C GLY A 148 2.79 2.24 -3.07
N TYR A 149 1.50 2.26 -3.33
CA TYR A 149 0.64 1.09 -3.19
C TYR A 149 0.38 0.45 -4.55
N LEU A 150 0.33 -0.87 -4.53
CA LEU A 150 -0.14 -1.70 -5.64
C LEU A 150 -1.30 -2.56 -5.12
N LEU A 151 -2.35 -2.71 -5.90
CA LEU A 151 -3.49 -3.55 -5.56
C LEU A 151 -3.32 -4.92 -6.18
N TYR A 152 -3.54 -5.97 -5.38
CA TYR A 152 -3.46 -7.36 -5.85
C TYR A 152 -4.82 -8.04 -5.69
N ASP A 153 -5.29 -8.68 -6.75
CA ASP A 153 -6.48 -9.54 -6.71
C ASP A 153 -6.12 -10.86 -6.04
N LEU A 154 -6.51 -11.02 -4.80
CA LEU A 154 -6.22 -12.21 -4.00
C LEU A 154 -7.48 -13.04 -3.73
N GLU A 155 -8.50 -12.95 -4.61
CA GLU A 155 -9.72 -13.75 -4.52
C GLU A 155 -9.38 -15.24 -4.46
N GLY A 156 -9.98 -15.94 -3.50
CA GLY A 156 -9.79 -17.36 -3.31
C GLY A 156 -8.49 -17.79 -2.63
N ILE A 157 -7.56 -16.87 -2.37
CA ILE A 157 -6.30 -17.17 -1.68
C ILE A 157 -6.52 -17.12 -0.17
N LYS A 158 -6.36 -18.27 0.48
CA LYS A 158 -6.50 -18.37 1.93
C LYS A 158 -5.26 -17.80 2.63
N GLN A 159 -5.49 -16.91 3.59
CA GLN A 159 -4.44 -16.32 4.43
C GLN A 159 -3.25 -15.77 3.62
N PRO A 160 -3.47 -14.88 2.63
CA PRO A 160 -2.45 -14.47 1.68
C PRO A 160 -1.19 -13.90 2.34
N PHE A 161 -1.32 -13.22 3.48
CA PHE A 161 -0.20 -12.56 4.15
C PHE A 161 0.57 -13.47 5.12
N SER A 162 0.05 -14.65 5.45
CA SER A 162 0.78 -15.63 6.26
C SER A 162 1.61 -16.60 5.44
N THR A 163 1.27 -16.78 4.16
CA THR A 163 1.90 -17.78 3.29
C THR A 163 2.48 -17.22 2.01
N GLY A 164 2.07 -16.00 1.62
CA GLY A 164 2.53 -15.34 0.41
C GLY A 164 3.79 -14.51 0.62
N GLN A 165 4.35 -14.09 -0.49
CA GLN A 165 5.50 -13.18 -0.54
C GLN A 165 5.36 -12.16 -1.68
N MET A 166 6.02 -11.02 -1.53
CA MET A 166 6.24 -10.11 -2.64
C MET A 166 7.53 -10.46 -3.36
N TYR A 167 7.48 -10.45 -4.68
CA TYR A 167 8.62 -10.67 -5.56
C TYR A 167 8.82 -9.43 -6.42
N VAL A 168 9.96 -8.77 -6.23
CA VAL A 168 10.33 -7.55 -6.93
C VAL A 168 11.61 -7.83 -7.72
N LYS A 169 11.55 -7.68 -9.05
CA LYS A 169 12.68 -7.92 -9.94
C LYS A 169 12.84 -6.82 -10.97
N GLU A 170 13.94 -6.90 -11.72
CA GLU A 170 14.29 -5.91 -12.74
C GLU A 170 14.49 -4.51 -12.13
N VAL A 171 15.00 -4.48 -10.89
CA VAL A 171 15.57 -3.26 -10.29
C VAL A 171 16.99 -3.11 -10.85
N MET A 172 17.21 -2.05 -11.61
CA MET A 172 18.48 -1.84 -12.31
C MET A 172 19.31 -0.78 -11.60
N VAL A 173 20.62 -1.02 -11.47
CA VAL A 173 21.58 0.00 -11.07
C VAL A 173 22.13 0.68 -12.31
N PHE A 174 22.05 1.99 -12.34
CA PHE A 174 22.70 2.78 -13.39
C PHE A 174 24.19 2.92 -13.11
N ASP A 175 25.03 2.30 -13.93
CA ASP A 175 26.48 2.34 -13.84
C ASP A 175 27.10 2.89 -15.14
N LYS A 176 28.33 3.40 -15.05
CA LYS A 176 29.13 3.88 -16.21
C LYS A 176 29.35 2.80 -17.27
N LYS A 177 29.22 1.53 -16.90
CA LYS A 177 29.35 0.36 -17.79
C LYS A 177 28.04 -0.12 -18.40
N GLY A 178 26.92 0.56 -18.12
CA GLY A 178 25.57 0.18 -18.50
C GLY A 178 24.72 -0.22 -17.30
N ASN A 179 23.44 -0.51 -17.56
CA ASN A 179 22.51 -0.97 -16.52
C ASN A 179 22.87 -2.40 -16.07
N ARG A 180 22.93 -2.61 -14.77
CA ARG A 180 23.07 -3.93 -14.15
C ARG A 180 21.83 -4.23 -13.32
N GLU A 181 21.18 -5.36 -13.60
CA GLU A 181 20.09 -5.84 -12.77
C GLU A 181 20.61 -6.27 -11.39
N LEU A 182 19.90 -5.87 -10.35
CA LEU A 182 20.06 -6.45 -9.03
C LEU A 182 19.33 -7.79 -8.99
N TYR A 183 19.80 -8.71 -8.14
CA TYR A 183 19.03 -9.92 -7.87
C TYR A 183 17.63 -9.57 -7.38
N ALA A 184 16.67 -10.44 -7.68
CA ALA A 184 15.30 -10.25 -7.27
C ALA A 184 15.19 -10.19 -5.74
N PHE A 185 14.32 -9.32 -5.26
CA PHE A 185 13.96 -9.22 -3.84
C PHE A 185 12.76 -10.12 -3.55
N GLU A 186 12.92 -10.96 -2.54
CA GLU A 186 11.89 -11.87 -2.05
C GLU A 186 11.49 -11.47 -0.63
N ILE A 187 10.30 -10.90 -0.48
CA ILE A 187 9.83 -10.33 0.78
C ILE A 187 8.72 -11.22 1.36
N PRO A 188 9.02 -12.14 2.29
CA PRO A 188 8.03 -12.99 2.92
C PRO A 188 7.06 -12.16 3.77
N LEU A 189 5.77 -12.19 3.43
CA LEU A 189 4.74 -11.43 4.14
C LEU A 189 4.37 -12.06 5.49
N ALA A 190 4.73 -13.32 5.73
CA ALA A 190 4.57 -13.96 7.04
C ALA A 190 5.31 -13.23 8.18
N LYS A 191 6.32 -12.42 7.86
CA LYS A 191 7.00 -11.55 8.82
C LYS A 191 6.16 -10.31 9.20
N TYR A 192 5.18 -9.98 8.37
CA TYR A 192 4.24 -8.93 8.66
C TYR A 192 3.36 -9.34 9.85
N VAL A 193 3.48 -8.64 10.96
CA VAL A 193 2.63 -8.83 12.13
C VAL A 193 1.57 -7.74 12.10
N PRO A 194 0.29 -8.09 11.86
CA PRO A 194 -0.76 -7.09 11.99
C PRO A 194 -0.74 -6.51 13.41
N PRO A 195 -0.94 -5.19 13.59
CA PRO A 195 -1.05 -4.63 14.92
C PRO A 195 -2.18 -5.35 15.64
N VAL A 196 -1.90 -5.82 16.84
CA VAL A 196 -2.90 -6.45 17.72
C VAL A 196 -4.04 -5.43 17.87
N SER A 197 -5.20 -5.74 17.30
CA SER A 197 -6.39 -4.93 17.49
C SER A 197 -6.61 -4.86 18.99
N GLY A 198 -6.45 -3.65 19.55
CA GLY A 198 -6.48 -3.45 20.99
C GLY A 198 -7.72 -4.11 21.56
N THR A 199 -7.52 -5.10 22.38
CA THR A 199 -8.54 -5.67 23.24
C THR A 199 -9.17 -4.50 23.99
N LYS A 200 -10.39 -4.11 23.60
CA LYS A 200 -11.22 -3.28 24.46
C LYS A 200 -11.29 -4.00 25.79
N LYS A 201 -10.56 -3.48 26.77
CA LYS A 201 -10.71 -3.92 28.16
C LYS A 201 -12.15 -3.63 28.58
N PRO A 202 -12.82 -4.58 29.19
CA PRO A 202 -14.22 -4.43 29.64
C PRO A 202 -14.40 -3.28 30.65
#